data_08275f5acdfd216e53bdfdf563b775c4
#
_entry.id   08275f5acdfd216e53bdfdf563b775c4
#
_cell.length_a   1.000
_cell.length_b   1.000
_cell.length_c   1.000
_cell.angle_alpha   90.00
_cell.angle_beta   90.00
_cell.angle_gamma   90.00
#
_symmetry.space_group_name_H-M   'P 1'
#
loop_
_entity.id
_entity.type
_entity.pdbx_description
1 polymer ?
#
loop_
_entity_poly.entity_id
_entity_poly.type
_entity_poly.pdbx_seq_one_letter_code
_entity_poly.pdbx_strand_id
1 'polypeptide(L)'
;MKKPTLLIVFLTVFIDVVGFSIIFPLFPAMLDYYLKLDGKESLIGSLVAWLDQFAGGDTNAVATLFGGVVGSLYGFLQFVFAPIWGAYSDRHGRRPTLIFTLGGIVLANLIWVFAGSFALLVLGRALGGIMAGNISTASAVAADITSGKNRASGMILIGVALGLGFILGPAIGGFAYSWQLVEAGEAAT
;
A
#
# COMPACT_ATOMS: atom_id res chain seq x y z
N MET A 1 8.48 -24.36 18.22
CA MET A 1 8.03 -23.16 17.49
C MET A 1 7.70 -22.05 18.49
N LYS A 2 8.34 -20.88 18.39
CA LYS A 2 7.98 -19.72 19.23
C LYS A 2 6.72 -19.08 18.62
N LYS A 3 5.52 -19.54 19.07
CA LYS A 3 4.22 -19.05 18.61
C LYS A 3 4.07 -17.50 18.54
N PRO A 4 4.59 -16.72 19.52
CA PRO A 4 4.49 -15.27 19.45
C PRO A 4 5.24 -14.65 18.25
N THR A 5 6.33 -15.26 17.79
CA THR A 5 7.09 -14.74 16.65
C THR A 5 6.32 -14.89 15.33
N LEU A 6 5.64 -16.03 15.12
CA LEU A 6 4.80 -16.25 13.94
C LEU A 6 3.60 -15.27 13.89
N LEU A 7 3.00 -14.99 15.04
CA LEU A 7 1.92 -14.00 15.14
C LEU A 7 2.41 -12.59 14.75
N ILE A 8 3.60 -12.21 15.21
CA ILE A 8 4.19 -10.91 14.86
C ILE A 8 4.44 -10.84 13.35
N VAL A 9 5.01 -11.90 12.75
CA VAL A 9 5.23 -11.97 11.29
C VAL A 9 3.90 -11.85 10.53
N PHE A 10 2.86 -12.57 10.96
CA PHE A 10 1.53 -12.49 10.38
C PHE A 10 0.98 -11.07 10.45
N LEU A 11 0.98 -10.45 11.63
CA LEU A 11 0.44 -9.10 11.84
C LEU A 11 1.22 -8.06 11.04
N THR A 12 2.54 -8.20 10.94
CA THR A 12 3.38 -7.29 10.14
C THR A 12 2.95 -7.29 8.67
N VAL A 13 2.85 -8.49 8.05
CA VAL A 13 2.43 -8.62 6.67
C VAL A 13 0.97 -8.21 6.47
N PHE A 14 0.09 -8.65 7.37
CA PHE A 14 -1.34 -8.37 7.31
C PHE A 14 -1.62 -6.86 7.34
N ILE A 15 -1.08 -6.13 8.33
CA ILE A 15 -1.29 -4.69 8.49
C ILE A 15 -0.70 -3.91 7.29
N ASP A 16 0.46 -4.34 6.79
CA ASP A 16 1.07 -3.70 5.63
C ASP A 16 0.19 -3.83 4.38
N VAL A 17 -0.34 -5.02 4.11
CA VAL A 17 -1.20 -5.28 2.96
C VAL A 17 -2.56 -4.59 3.10
N VAL A 18 -3.13 -4.55 4.31
CA VAL A 18 -4.34 -3.74 4.58
C VAL A 18 -4.07 -2.27 4.27
N GLY A 19 -2.96 -1.70 4.78
CA GLY A 19 -2.58 -0.31 4.52
C GLY A 19 -2.32 -0.01 3.03
N PHE A 20 -1.75 -0.97 2.30
CA PHE A 20 -1.57 -0.87 0.85
C PHE A 20 -2.90 -0.89 0.09
N SER A 21 -3.79 -1.82 0.41
CA SER A 21 -4.99 -2.11 -0.39
C SER A 21 -6.22 -1.27 -0.01
N ILE A 22 -6.22 -0.64 1.16
CA ILE A 22 -7.32 0.23 1.64
C ILE A 22 -7.64 1.38 0.67
N ILE A 23 -6.67 1.81 -0.12
CA ILE A 23 -6.80 2.93 -1.05
C ILE A 23 -7.57 2.56 -2.33
N PHE A 24 -7.65 1.29 -2.71
CA PHE A 24 -8.18 0.90 -4.02
C PHE A 24 -9.58 1.45 -4.31
N PRO A 25 -10.57 1.36 -3.41
CA PRO A 25 -11.88 1.95 -3.64
C PRO A 25 -11.89 3.48 -3.60
N LEU A 26 -10.81 4.12 -3.12
CA LEU A 26 -10.72 5.57 -2.97
C LEU A 26 -10.14 6.27 -4.21
N PHE A 27 -9.56 5.55 -5.17
CA PHE A 27 -8.91 6.15 -6.34
C PHE A 27 -9.78 7.15 -7.11
N PRO A 28 -11.07 6.87 -7.41
CA PRO A 28 -11.91 7.85 -8.10
C PRO A 28 -12.08 9.14 -7.30
N ALA A 29 -12.37 9.04 -6.00
CA ALA A 29 -12.52 10.18 -5.13
C ALA A 29 -11.22 10.99 -4.96
N MET A 30 -10.09 10.30 -4.90
CA MET A 30 -8.77 10.94 -4.84
C MET A 30 -8.44 11.67 -6.12
N LEU A 31 -8.77 11.11 -7.28
CA LEU A 31 -8.60 11.78 -8.56
C LEU A 31 -9.35 13.11 -8.59
N ASP A 32 -10.64 13.09 -8.25
CA ASP A 32 -11.49 14.28 -8.19
C ASP A 32 -10.99 15.31 -7.18
N TYR A 33 -10.57 14.86 -6.00
CA TYR A 33 -10.05 15.71 -4.94
C TYR A 33 -8.78 16.46 -5.38
N TYR A 34 -7.78 15.75 -5.89
CA TYR A 34 -6.51 16.38 -6.27
C TYR A 34 -6.61 17.19 -7.55
N LEU A 35 -7.51 16.84 -8.49
CA LEU A 35 -7.79 17.70 -9.65
C LEU A 35 -8.42 19.03 -9.25
N LYS A 36 -9.29 19.02 -8.24
CA LYS A 36 -9.87 20.27 -7.71
C LYS A 36 -8.85 21.09 -6.92
N LEU A 37 -7.95 20.43 -6.20
CA LEU A 37 -6.98 21.07 -5.33
C LEU A 37 -5.82 21.68 -6.11
N ASP A 38 -5.17 20.90 -6.98
CA ASP A 38 -3.95 21.28 -7.68
C ASP A 38 -4.24 21.93 -9.07
N GLY A 39 -5.44 21.69 -9.63
CA GLY A 39 -5.87 22.24 -10.90
C GLY A 39 -5.35 21.47 -12.14
N LYS A 40 -5.88 21.84 -13.31
CA LYS A 40 -5.59 21.15 -14.59
C LYS A 40 -4.19 21.37 -15.13
N GLU A 41 -3.51 22.44 -14.73
CA GLU A 41 -2.15 22.76 -15.20
C GLU A 41 -1.05 22.13 -14.33
N SER A 42 -1.45 21.35 -13.32
CA SER A 42 -0.58 20.66 -12.39
C SER A 42 -0.10 19.29 -12.89
N LEU A 43 0.72 18.63 -12.10
CA LEU A 43 1.21 17.28 -12.35
C LEU A 43 0.06 16.28 -12.52
N ILE A 44 -1.00 16.38 -11.70
CA ILE A 44 -2.17 15.49 -11.84
C ILE A 44 -2.97 15.81 -13.10
N GLY A 45 -3.13 17.09 -13.46
CA GLY A 45 -3.81 17.48 -14.70
C GLY A 45 -3.09 16.96 -15.94
N SER A 46 -1.75 17.03 -15.96
CA SER A 46 -0.93 16.47 -17.04
C SER A 46 -1.06 14.94 -17.11
N LEU A 47 -1.07 14.26 -15.95
CA LEU A 47 -1.27 12.82 -15.88
C LEU A 47 -2.66 12.43 -16.42
N VAL A 48 -3.70 13.13 -16.01
CA VAL A 48 -5.07 12.88 -16.47
C VAL A 48 -5.22 13.09 -17.98
N ALA A 49 -4.67 14.17 -18.52
CA ALA A 49 -4.67 14.44 -19.95
C ALA A 49 -3.94 13.35 -20.76
N TRP A 50 -2.87 12.80 -20.19
CA TRP A 50 -2.18 11.66 -20.80
C TRP A 50 -3.01 10.37 -20.72
N LEU A 51 -3.63 10.08 -19.56
CA LEU A 51 -4.48 8.89 -19.39
C LEU A 51 -5.74 8.94 -20.26
N ASP A 52 -6.31 10.12 -20.49
CA ASP A 52 -7.51 10.30 -21.30
C ASP A 52 -7.30 9.91 -22.77
N GLN A 53 -6.08 9.98 -23.28
CA GLN A 53 -5.72 9.47 -24.61
C GLN A 53 -5.97 7.96 -24.75
N PHE A 54 -5.90 7.20 -23.65
CA PHE A 54 -6.18 5.76 -23.62
C PHE A 54 -7.62 5.45 -23.19
N ALA A 55 -8.24 6.36 -22.46
CA ALA A 55 -9.59 6.21 -21.94
C ALA A 55 -10.71 6.64 -22.93
N GLY A 56 -10.35 7.38 -23.98
CA GLY A 56 -11.30 7.82 -25.00
C GLY A 56 -12.42 8.73 -24.48
N GLY A 57 -12.16 9.51 -23.43
CA GLY A 57 -13.13 10.41 -22.80
C GLY A 57 -14.01 9.76 -21.73
N ASP A 58 -13.80 8.46 -21.41
CA ASP A 58 -14.51 7.80 -20.30
C ASP A 58 -13.84 8.12 -18.96
N THR A 59 -14.54 8.88 -18.12
CA THR A 59 -14.06 9.30 -16.79
C THR A 59 -13.82 8.13 -15.84
N ASN A 60 -14.60 7.04 -15.94
CA ASN A 60 -14.39 5.84 -15.12
C ASN A 60 -13.11 5.10 -15.55
N ALA A 61 -12.84 5.05 -16.86
CA ALA A 61 -11.60 4.48 -17.38
C ALA A 61 -10.40 5.32 -16.94
N VAL A 62 -10.47 6.66 -16.97
CA VAL A 62 -9.42 7.53 -16.44
C VAL A 62 -9.15 7.27 -14.97
N ALA A 63 -10.19 7.17 -14.13
CA ALA A 63 -10.05 6.90 -12.69
C ALA A 63 -9.41 5.52 -12.43
N THR A 64 -9.78 4.51 -13.23
CA THR A 64 -9.19 3.16 -13.14
C THR A 64 -7.71 3.18 -13.53
N LEU A 65 -7.36 3.84 -14.63
CA LEU A 65 -5.98 3.98 -15.09
C LEU A 65 -5.13 4.78 -14.09
N PHE A 66 -5.70 5.85 -13.51
CA PHE A 66 -5.05 6.62 -12.45
C PHE A 66 -4.71 5.73 -11.25
N GLY A 67 -5.66 4.93 -10.77
CA GLY A 67 -5.43 3.95 -9.71
C GLY A 67 -4.34 2.94 -10.08
N GLY A 68 -4.35 2.47 -11.33
CA GLY A 68 -3.31 1.59 -11.88
C GLY A 68 -1.92 2.22 -11.83
N VAL A 69 -1.77 3.48 -12.24
CA VAL A 69 -0.48 4.20 -12.21
C VAL A 69 0.01 4.41 -10.78
N VAL A 70 -0.85 4.91 -9.89
CA VAL A 70 -0.48 5.17 -8.48
C VAL A 70 -0.17 3.86 -7.74
N GLY A 71 -0.94 2.80 -8.01
CA GLY A 71 -0.70 1.46 -7.44
C GLY A 71 0.56 0.82 -8.00
N SER A 72 0.80 0.92 -9.31
CA SER A 72 1.98 0.34 -9.96
C SER A 72 3.29 1.01 -9.52
N LEU A 73 3.28 2.31 -9.23
CA LEU A 73 4.45 3.00 -8.68
C LEU A 73 4.94 2.36 -7.38
N TYR A 74 3.99 2.12 -6.45
CA TYR A 74 4.32 1.44 -5.20
C TYR A 74 4.83 0.02 -5.45
N GLY A 75 4.09 -0.78 -6.23
CA GLY A 75 4.44 -2.17 -6.51
C GLY A 75 5.77 -2.31 -7.27
N PHE A 76 6.06 -1.42 -8.21
CA PHE A 76 7.32 -1.41 -8.94
C PHE A 76 8.51 -1.11 -8.00
N LEU A 77 8.39 -0.07 -7.16
CA LEU A 77 9.44 0.25 -6.19
C LEU A 77 9.61 -0.88 -5.18
N GLN A 78 8.53 -1.47 -4.68
CA GLN A 78 8.60 -2.65 -3.82
C GLN A 78 9.33 -3.80 -4.50
N PHE A 79 9.03 -4.09 -5.76
CA PHE A 79 9.71 -5.13 -6.53
C PHE A 79 11.22 -4.89 -6.62
N VAL A 80 11.64 -3.65 -6.92
CA VAL A 80 13.05 -3.27 -7.03
C VAL A 80 13.76 -3.33 -5.67
N PHE A 81 13.13 -2.84 -4.61
CA PHE A 81 13.76 -2.70 -3.29
C PHE A 81 13.62 -3.96 -2.41
N ALA A 82 12.66 -4.85 -2.66
CA ALA A 82 12.50 -6.08 -1.87
C ALA A 82 13.76 -6.95 -1.80
N PRO A 83 14.48 -7.24 -2.89
CA PRO A 83 15.74 -8.00 -2.81
C PRO A 83 16.86 -7.23 -2.09
N ILE A 84 16.89 -5.90 -2.18
CA ILE A 84 17.87 -5.05 -1.48
C ILE A 84 17.65 -5.17 0.03
N TRP A 85 16.40 -5.02 0.49
CA TRP A 85 16.07 -5.20 1.91
C TRP A 85 16.25 -6.64 2.37
N GLY A 86 15.99 -7.64 1.52
CA GLY A 86 16.29 -9.03 1.79
C GLY A 86 17.77 -9.25 2.08
N ALA A 87 18.65 -8.83 1.18
CA ALA A 87 20.10 -8.92 1.34
C ALA A 87 20.62 -8.09 2.53
N TYR A 88 20.05 -6.92 2.78
CA TYR A 88 20.39 -6.09 3.94
C TYR A 88 20.02 -6.81 5.25
N SER A 89 18.84 -7.43 5.31
CA SER A 89 18.38 -8.16 6.49
C SER A 89 19.22 -9.41 6.79
N ASP A 90 19.79 -10.05 5.76
CA ASP A 90 20.70 -11.19 5.92
C ASP A 90 22.02 -10.77 6.60
N ARG A 91 22.51 -9.56 6.30
CA ARG A 91 23.79 -9.05 6.82
C ARG A 91 23.68 -8.36 8.16
N HIS A 92 22.63 -7.57 8.38
CA HIS A 92 22.45 -6.72 9.57
C HIS A 92 21.44 -7.28 10.56
N GLY A 93 20.77 -8.38 10.22
CA GLY A 93 19.77 -9.04 11.06
C GLY A 93 18.33 -8.67 10.71
N ARG A 94 17.42 -9.63 10.91
CA ARG A 94 16.01 -9.53 10.56
C ARG A 94 15.28 -8.43 11.34
N ARG A 95 15.49 -8.39 12.66
CA ARG A 95 14.77 -7.48 13.55
C ARG A 95 15.06 -5.99 13.27
N PRO A 96 16.33 -5.51 13.21
CA PRO A 96 16.60 -4.11 12.92
C PRO A 96 16.09 -3.68 11.54
N THR A 97 16.18 -4.56 10.52
CA THR A 97 15.65 -4.28 9.19
C THR A 97 14.13 -4.11 9.21
N LEU A 98 13.39 -5.01 9.87
CA LEU A 98 11.93 -4.87 10.01
C LEU A 98 11.54 -3.58 10.73
N ILE A 99 12.23 -3.21 11.82
CA ILE A 99 11.94 -1.97 12.54
C ILE A 99 12.16 -0.75 11.64
N PHE A 100 13.26 -0.74 10.88
CA PHE A 100 13.59 0.36 9.98
C PHE A 100 12.58 0.49 8.83
N THR A 101 12.27 -0.61 8.15
CA THR A 101 11.33 -0.61 7.02
C THR A 101 9.90 -0.29 7.47
N LEU A 102 9.43 -0.82 8.60
CA LEU A 102 8.14 -0.47 9.17
C LEU A 102 8.07 0.99 9.59
N GLY A 103 9.14 1.52 10.21
CA GLY A 103 9.25 2.95 10.52
C GLY A 103 9.14 3.83 9.27
N GLY A 104 9.80 3.42 8.18
CA GLY A 104 9.69 4.09 6.88
C GLY A 104 8.29 4.03 6.28
N ILE A 105 7.57 2.91 6.42
CA ILE A 105 6.16 2.78 6.00
C ILE A 105 5.24 3.68 6.83
N VAL A 106 5.45 3.75 8.15
CA VAL A 106 4.70 4.68 9.00
C VAL A 106 4.91 6.12 8.54
N LEU A 107 6.16 6.52 8.28
CA LEU A 107 6.47 7.85 7.75
C LEU A 107 5.80 8.10 6.39
N ALA A 108 5.86 7.14 5.48
CA ALA A 108 5.21 7.22 4.17
C ALA A 108 3.69 7.42 4.29
N ASN A 109 3.05 6.68 5.20
CA ASN A 109 1.62 6.82 5.48
C ASN A 109 1.29 8.16 6.12
N LEU A 110 2.13 8.68 7.01
CA LEU A 110 1.95 10.03 7.58
C LEU A 110 2.04 11.10 6.48
N ILE A 111 3.05 11.03 5.59
CA ILE A 111 3.15 11.93 4.44
C ILE A 111 1.86 11.87 3.61
N TRP A 112 1.32 10.68 3.38
CA TRP A 112 0.09 10.50 2.62
C TRP A 112 -1.13 11.08 3.34
N VAL A 113 -1.32 10.83 4.64
CA VAL A 113 -2.45 11.38 5.42
C VAL A 113 -2.47 12.92 5.40
N PHE A 114 -1.28 13.54 5.41
CA PHE A 114 -1.15 15.00 5.37
C PHE A 114 -0.86 15.53 3.96
N ALA A 115 -1.08 14.73 2.90
CA ALA A 115 -0.78 15.13 1.54
C ALA A 115 -1.75 16.21 1.03
N GLY A 116 -1.37 17.47 1.18
CA GLY A 116 -2.08 18.64 0.65
C GLY A 116 -1.83 18.89 -0.84
N SER A 117 -1.20 17.96 -1.58
CA SER A 117 -1.01 18.02 -3.03
C SER A 117 -0.79 16.62 -3.60
N PHE A 118 -1.06 16.45 -4.90
CA PHE A 118 -0.81 15.19 -5.60
C PHE A 118 0.68 14.79 -5.57
N ALA A 119 1.58 15.78 -5.67
CA ALA A 119 3.01 15.52 -5.58
C ALA A 119 3.42 14.89 -4.23
N LEU A 120 2.86 15.36 -3.11
CA LEU A 120 3.10 14.77 -1.79
C LEU A 120 2.52 13.35 -1.68
N LEU A 121 1.36 13.10 -2.28
CA LEU A 121 0.80 11.75 -2.36
C LEU A 121 1.74 10.81 -3.10
N VAL A 122 2.26 11.21 -4.27
CA VAL A 122 3.21 10.42 -5.06
C VAL A 122 4.50 10.16 -4.27
N LEU A 123 5.02 11.16 -3.56
CA LEU A 123 6.18 10.99 -2.68
C LEU A 123 5.92 9.98 -1.55
N GLY A 124 4.77 10.06 -0.88
CA GLY A 124 4.38 9.09 0.14
C GLY A 124 4.28 7.67 -0.43
N ARG A 125 3.70 7.51 -1.62
CA ARG A 125 3.62 6.22 -2.31
C ARG A 125 4.98 5.69 -2.73
N ALA A 126 5.85 6.54 -3.24
CA ALA A 126 7.21 6.16 -3.61
C ALA A 126 8.02 5.73 -2.38
N LEU A 127 7.98 6.51 -1.29
CA LEU A 127 8.64 6.15 -0.05
C LEU A 127 8.11 4.83 0.52
N GLY A 128 6.77 4.64 0.52
CA GLY A 128 6.15 3.39 0.95
C GLY A 128 6.63 2.19 0.14
N GLY A 129 6.67 2.31 -1.19
CA GLY A 129 7.18 1.26 -2.07
C GLY A 129 8.66 0.94 -1.84
N ILE A 130 9.51 1.96 -1.65
CA ILE A 130 10.92 1.78 -1.30
C ILE A 130 11.08 1.04 0.03
N MET A 131 10.26 1.37 1.02
CA MET A 131 10.32 0.78 2.37
C MET A 131 9.58 -0.56 2.50
N ALA A 132 8.82 -0.99 1.49
CA ALA A 132 8.03 -2.22 1.50
C ALA A 132 8.86 -3.53 1.42
N GLY A 133 10.05 -3.53 2.03
CA GLY A 133 10.91 -4.71 2.20
C GLY A 133 10.51 -5.62 3.36
N ASN A 134 9.52 -5.21 4.16
CA ASN A 134 9.04 -5.97 5.32
C ASN A 134 8.43 -7.31 4.94
N ILE A 135 7.73 -7.45 3.80
CA ILE A 135 7.16 -8.73 3.35
C ILE A 135 8.27 -9.74 3.04
N SER A 136 9.34 -9.33 2.34
CA SER A 136 10.47 -10.21 2.05
C SER A 136 11.21 -10.62 3.32
N THR A 137 11.47 -9.67 4.22
CA THR A 137 12.13 -9.91 5.50
C THR A 137 11.26 -10.78 6.44
N ALA A 138 9.94 -10.54 6.49
CA ALA A 138 8.99 -11.33 7.27
C ALA A 138 8.91 -12.78 6.75
N SER A 139 8.93 -12.97 5.43
CA SER A 139 8.98 -14.28 4.79
C SER A 139 10.26 -15.04 5.15
N ALA A 140 11.39 -14.33 5.17
CA ALA A 140 12.66 -14.91 5.60
C ALA A 140 12.63 -15.28 7.11
N VAL A 141 12.08 -14.43 7.97
CA VAL A 141 11.86 -14.77 9.40
C VAL A 141 11.00 -16.01 9.54
N ALA A 142 9.88 -16.10 8.82
CA ALA A 142 9.01 -17.28 8.85
C ALA A 142 9.77 -18.54 8.43
N ALA A 143 10.59 -18.46 7.37
CA ALA A 143 11.43 -19.57 6.91
C ALA A 143 12.50 -19.97 7.94
N ASP A 144 13.13 -18.99 8.62
CA ASP A 144 14.20 -19.20 9.60
C ASP A 144 13.69 -19.86 10.90
N ILE A 145 12.46 -19.51 11.34
CA ILE A 145 11.88 -20.05 12.59
C ILE A 145 11.07 -21.34 12.37
N THR A 146 10.85 -21.74 11.13
CA THR A 146 10.17 -22.98 10.77
C THR A 146 11.14 -23.92 10.07
N SER A 147 11.26 -25.16 10.52
CA SER A 147 12.14 -26.16 9.92
C SER A 147 11.38 -27.42 9.50
N GLY A 148 11.91 -28.14 8.51
CA GLY A 148 11.38 -29.43 8.07
C GLY A 148 9.91 -29.33 7.64
N LYS A 149 9.08 -30.21 8.19
CA LYS A 149 7.63 -30.30 7.89
C LYS A 149 6.82 -29.03 8.19
N ASN A 150 7.33 -28.13 9.05
CA ASN A 150 6.63 -26.92 9.48
C ASN A 150 6.93 -25.71 8.57
N ARG A 151 7.90 -25.79 7.64
CA ARG A 151 8.25 -24.67 6.74
C ARG A 151 7.08 -24.29 5.84
N ALA A 152 6.35 -25.28 5.34
CA ALA A 152 5.15 -25.05 4.54
C ALA A 152 4.10 -24.26 5.36
N SER A 153 3.89 -24.60 6.63
CA SER A 153 2.93 -23.90 7.51
C SER A 153 3.33 -22.43 7.76
N GLY A 154 4.63 -22.13 7.88
CA GLY A 154 5.12 -20.75 7.99
C GLY A 154 4.81 -19.93 6.75
N MET A 155 5.02 -20.49 5.55
CA MET A 155 4.73 -19.82 4.28
C MET A 155 3.23 -19.68 4.02
N ILE A 156 2.41 -20.68 4.40
CA ILE A 156 0.94 -20.60 4.35
C ILE A 156 0.44 -19.42 5.18
N LEU A 157 1.01 -19.20 6.37
CA LEU A 157 0.61 -18.11 7.26
C LEU A 157 0.81 -16.73 6.58
N ILE A 158 1.90 -16.56 5.83
CA ILE A 158 2.13 -15.34 5.05
C ILE A 158 1.10 -15.21 3.92
N GLY A 159 0.82 -16.29 3.20
CA GLY A 159 -0.22 -16.31 2.18
C GLY A 159 -1.61 -15.94 2.72
N VAL A 160 -1.95 -16.44 3.91
CA VAL A 160 -3.19 -16.06 4.61
C VAL A 160 -3.19 -14.59 5.00
N ALA A 161 -2.07 -14.05 5.50
CA ALA A 161 -1.94 -12.62 5.83
C ALA A 161 -2.14 -11.73 4.59
N LEU A 162 -1.52 -12.10 3.47
CA LEU A 162 -1.69 -11.42 2.18
C LEU A 162 -3.15 -11.46 1.72
N GLY A 163 -3.76 -12.65 1.67
CA GLY A 163 -5.14 -12.83 1.20
C GLY A 163 -6.16 -12.05 2.05
N LEU A 164 -6.07 -12.18 3.38
CA LEU A 164 -6.94 -11.44 4.29
C LEU A 164 -6.72 -9.93 4.20
N GLY A 165 -5.48 -9.47 4.05
CA GLY A 165 -5.16 -8.06 3.87
C GLY A 165 -5.77 -7.47 2.61
N PHE A 166 -5.69 -8.18 1.47
CA PHE A 166 -6.32 -7.76 0.21
C PHE A 166 -7.85 -7.80 0.22
N ILE A 167 -8.47 -8.61 1.09
CA ILE A 167 -9.92 -8.63 1.25
C ILE A 167 -10.36 -7.50 2.19
N LEU A 168 -9.74 -7.40 3.36
CA LEU A 168 -10.17 -6.47 4.41
C LEU A 168 -9.76 -5.02 4.12
N GLY A 169 -8.64 -4.78 3.43
CA GLY A 169 -8.23 -3.43 3.07
C GLY A 169 -9.27 -2.68 2.24
N PRO A 170 -9.67 -3.18 1.05
CA PRO A 170 -10.71 -2.54 0.26
C PRO A 170 -12.07 -2.51 0.96
N ALA A 171 -12.42 -3.52 1.77
CA ALA A 171 -13.66 -3.52 2.54
C ALA A 171 -13.68 -2.36 3.56
N ILE A 172 -12.59 -2.15 4.30
CA ILE A 172 -12.46 -1.04 5.26
C ILE A 172 -12.45 0.30 4.51
N GLY A 173 -11.68 0.42 3.42
CA GLY A 173 -11.62 1.64 2.61
C GLY A 173 -12.97 2.02 2.00
N GLY A 174 -13.69 1.05 1.44
CA GLY A 174 -15.03 1.27 0.89
C GLY A 174 -16.06 1.65 1.94
N PHE A 175 -16.01 0.99 3.11
CA PHE A 175 -16.88 1.33 4.23
C PHE A 175 -16.61 2.76 4.75
N ALA A 176 -15.36 3.12 4.95
CA ALA A 176 -14.99 4.47 5.39
C ALA A 176 -15.44 5.55 4.38
N TYR A 177 -15.31 5.27 3.09
CA TYR A 177 -15.77 6.15 2.03
C TYR A 177 -17.30 6.30 2.02
N SER A 178 -18.05 5.20 2.14
CA SER A 178 -19.51 5.24 2.20
C SER A 178 -20.03 6.00 3.43
N TRP A 179 -19.35 5.88 4.56
CA TRP A 179 -19.69 6.61 5.78
C TRP A 179 -19.57 8.13 5.57
N GLN A 180 -18.47 8.60 4.96
CA GLN A 180 -18.29 10.03 4.64
C GLN A 180 -19.37 10.58 3.71
N LEU A 181 -19.83 9.78 2.74
CA LEU A 181 -20.92 10.17 1.84
C LEU A 181 -22.25 10.32 2.56
N VAL A 182 -22.55 9.46 3.55
CA VAL A 182 -23.75 9.55 4.38
C VAL A 182 -23.72 10.84 5.23
N GLU A 183 -22.62 11.10 5.93
CA GLU A 183 -22.48 12.33 6.75
C GLU A 183 -22.56 13.60 5.87
N ALA A 184 -21.95 13.61 4.69
CA ALA A 184 -22.03 14.74 3.76
C ALA A 184 -23.44 14.93 3.21
N GLY A 185 -24.19 13.83 2.97
CA GLY A 185 -25.59 13.87 2.54
C GLY A 185 -26.53 14.39 3.62
N GLU A 186 -26.33 14.00 4.88
CA GLU A 186 -27.12 14.49 6.02
C GLU A 186 -26.82 15.96 6.33
N ALA A 187 -25.60 16.44 6.10
CA ALA A 187 -25.25 17.84 6.27
C ALA A 187 -25.82 18.76 5.16
N ALA A 188 -26.25 18.20 4.03
CA ALA A 188 -26.82 18.91 2.89
C ALA A 188 -28.36 18.99 2.90
N THR A 189 -29.03 18.25 3.81
CA THR A 189 -30.48 18.24 4.01
C THR A 189 -30.85 19.06 5.24
#